data_4dc71289da3a8e85d2376f51ae904006
#
_entry.id   4dc71289da3a8e85d2376f51ae904006
#
_cell.length_a   1.000
_cell.length_b   1.000
_cell.length_c   1.000
_cell.angle_alpha   90.00
_cell.angle_beta   90.00
_cell.angle_gamma   90.00
#
_symmetry.space_group_name_H-M   'P 1'
#
loop_
_entity.id
_entity.type
_entity.pdbx_description
1 polymer ?
#
loop_
_entity_poly.entity_id
_entity_poly.type
_entity_poly.pdbx_seq_one_letter_code
_entity_poly.pdbx_strand_id
1 'polypeptide(L)'
;MSLYQLEREHDIGELVETLRRSDDVAIRRRAAEVIGGLFENDDVDESELRLGDDGTDDLLGGAGDDDEPETVIDVLLRTVSEDDSEAVRAAAIDALDQHGRESLERVVDELSNEDLQSAADWVTAKAFARVLDDDQPELRMAAATGLGRVGDPSVTAALVERLSDPDERVRERSAVACGRIGDPRAVKALRSLLHEDPSIDARAAAAEALGGIGTEAALEVLLTAIDDESESVRRVIADALGKFGSVKPVDALVGYLADGSETVRRTAIFSIVEALSNAPAQRSHDVREAAADQLEAATADEVIPPLSEILTESSGTPQRRNAAWLLGRVAGTEYRSMARESLVEALGDDDGMTAQFAATSLTALDDPELEGELLELVGDAGADAEARSKALFVLGKVGGDAAREELGEFVDRTDDEGLRESAFSALSKLGGLGGGGGP
;
A
#
# COMPACT_ATOMS: atom_id res chain seq x y z
N MET A 1 26.28 -5.43 19.42
CA MET A 1 25.90 -5.35 17.99
C MET A 1 24.93 -4.19 17.79
N SER A 2 24.76 -3.56 16.64
CA SER A 2 23.72 -2.53 16.49
C SER A 2 22.37 -3.22 16.24
N LEU A 3 21.27 -2.62 16.70
CA LEU A 3 19.91 -3.17 16.48
C LEU A 3 19.63 -3.43 14.99
N TYR A 4 20.14 -2.58 14.09
CA TYR A 4 20.05 -2.78 12.63
C TYR A 4 20.77 -4.05 12.15
N GLN A 5 21.87 -4.44 12.79
CA GLN A 5 22.54 -5.70 12.45
C GLN A 5 21.77 -6.91 12.95
N LEU A 6 21.18 -6.83 14.15
CA LEU A 6 20.34 -7.90 14.73
C LEU A 6 19.07 -8.13 13.92
N GLU A 7 18.42 -7.04 13.46
CA GLU A 7 17.29 -7.07 12.57
C GLU A 7 17.64 -7.81 11.24
N ARG A 8 18.78 -7.47 10.65
CA ARG A 8 19.25 -8.07 9.39
C ARG A 8 19.71 -9.52 9.54
N GLU A 9 20.24 -9.89 10.71
CA GLU A 9 20.73 -11.24 11.01
C GLU A 9 19.63 -12.14 11.61
N HIS A 10 18.43 -11.58 11.87
CA HIS A 10 17.29 -12.24 12.53
C HIS A 10 17.68 -12.88 13.88
N ASP A 11 18.57 -12.24 14.62
CA ASP A 11 19.02 -12.72 15.93
C ASP A 11 18.01 -12.38 17.02
N ILE A 12 16.96 -13.19 17.11
CA ILE A 12 15.86 -13.05 18.07
C ILE A 12 16.37 -13.15 19.50
N GLY A 13 17.33 -14.03 19.77
CA GLY A 13 17.89 -14.24 21.11
C GLY A 13 18.54 -12.96 21.65
N GLU A 14 19.42 -12.31 20.86
CA GLU A 14 20.10 -11.08 21.27
C GLU A 14 19.13 -9.86 21.31
N LEU A 15 18.08 -9.85 20.46
CA LEU A 15 17.01 -8.86 20.54
C LEU A 15 16.22 -8.97 21.86
N VAL A 16 15.86 -10.16 22.27
CA VAL A 16 15.19 -10.44 23.55
C VAL A 16 16.09 -10.06 24.73
N GLU A 17 17.37 -10.40 24.70
CA GLU A 17 18.33 -9.98 25.72
C GLU A 17 18.47 -8.45 25.79
N THR A 18 18.43 -7.78 24.64
CA THR A 18 18.48 -6.31 24.55
C THR A 18 17.21 -5.70 25.15
N LEU A 19 16.02 -6.26 24.85
CA LEU A 19 14.76 -5.84 25.43
C LEU A 19 14.76 -5.97 26.98
N ARG A 20 15.31 -7.06 27.50
CA ARG A 20 15.33 -7.35 28.95
C ARG A 20 16.33 -6.53 29.72
N ARG A 21 17.52 -6.26 29.16
CA ARG A 21 18.70 -5.79 29.93
C ARG A 21 19.12 -4.37 29.64
N SER A 22 18.64 -3.75 28.57
CA SER A 22 19.07 -2.38 28.26
C SER A 22 18.48 -1.38 29.26
N ASP A 23 19.32 -0.53 29.82
CA ASP A 23 18.87 0.59 30.62
C ASP A 23 18.24 1.73 29.79
N ASP A 24 18.49 1.75 28.48
CA ASP A 24 17.99 2.77 27.55
C ASP A 24 16.60 2.40 27.03
N VAL A 25 15.60 3.21 27.38
CA VAL A 25 14.21 3.06 26.98
C VAL A 25 14.04 3.03 25.45
N ALA A 26 14.79 3.88 24.72
CA ALA A 26 14.68 3.92 23.27
C ALA A 26 15.21 2.64 22.62
N ILE A 27 16.24 2.03 23.23
CA ILE A 27 16.79 0.75 22.78
C ILE A 27 15.81 -0.39 23.06
N ARG A 28 15.22 -0.46 24.28
CA ARG A 28 14.21 -1.49 24.60
C ARG A 28 12.99 -1.38 23.70
N ARG A 29 12.48 -0.15 23.50
CA ARG A 29 11.37 0.09 22.59
C ARG A 29 11.68 -0.41 21.18
N ARG A 30 12.82 -0.02 20.63
CA ARG A 30 13.22 -0.45 19.28
C ARG A 30 13.43 -1.96 19.18
N ALA A 31 13.91 -2.62 20.22
CA ALA A 31 14.02 -4.07 20.26
C ALA A 31 12.64 -4.75 20.16
N ALA A 32 11.64 -4.26 20.91
CA ALA A 32 10.26 -4.76 20.80
C ALA A 32 9.68 -4.53 19.41
N GLU A 33 9.86 -3.34 18.80
CA GLU A 33 9.41 -3.04 17.43
C GLU A 33 10.05 -3.97 16.40
N VAL A 34 11.35 -4.24 16.49
CA VAL A 34 12.06 -5.15 15.57
C VAL A 34 11.58 -6.59 15.75
N ILE A 35 11.41 -7.05 16.99
CA ILE A 35 10.83 -8.37 17.27
C ILE A 35 9.47 -8.50 16.59
N GLY A 36 8.60 -7.49 16.70
CA GLY A 36 7.30 -7.49 16.04
C GLY A 36 7.42 -7.61 14.51
N GLY A 37 8.27 -6.78 13.88
CA GLY A 37 8.46 -6.80 12.44
C GLY A 37 9.01 -8.12 11.86
N LEU A 38 9.67 -8.94 12.69
CA LEU A 38 10.13 -10.28 12.25
C LEU A 38 8.97 -11.27 12.10
N PHE A 39 7.81 -11.01 12.73
CA PHE A 39 6.62 -11.87 12.62
C PHE A 39 5.75 -11.54 11.40
N GLU A 40 5.93 -10.40 10.74
CA GLU A 40 5.22 -10.08 9.50
C GLU A 40 5.68 -10.93 8.30
N ASN A 41 6.88 -11.51 8.39
CA ASN A 41 7.37 -12.42 7.38
C ASN A 41 6.96 -13.85 7.77
N ASP A 42 6.10 -14.49 6.99
CA ASP A 42 5.62 -15.89 7.15
C ASP A 42 6.73 -16.96 7.22
N ASP A 43 8.01 -16.56 7.26
CA ASP A 43 9.19 -17.41 7.23
C ASP A 43 9.70 -17.80 8.65
N VAL A 44 9.10 -17.32 9.73
CA VAL A 44 9.56 -17.65 11.09
C VAL A 44 8.80 -18.89 11.60
N ASP A 45 9.52 -20.02 11.72
CA ASP A 45 9.01 -21.27 12.29
C ASP A 45 8.74 -21.08 13.79
N GLU A 46 7.58 -21.59 14.31
CA GLU A 46 7.26 -21.58 15.74
C GLU A 46 8.38 -22.19 16.63
N SER A 47 9.23 -23.06 16.07
CA SER A 47 10.39 -23.61 16.77
C SER A 47 11.51 -22.58 17.00
N GLU A 48 11.63 -21.53 16.17
CA GLU A 48 12.60 -20.43 16.30
C GLU A 48 12.14 -19.43 17.37
N LEU A 49 10.87 -19.47 17.77
CA LEU A 49 10.30 -18.64 18.83
C LEU A 49 10.61 -19.17 20.23
N ARG A 50 11.24 -20.34 20.36
CA ARG A 50 11.66 -20.92 21.64
C ARG A 50 13.04 -20.44 22.03
N LEU A 51 13.12 -19.74 23.16
CA LEU A 51 14.38 -19.28 23.73
C LEU A 51 15.03 -20.42 24.50
N GLY A 52 16.08 -21.01 23.96
CA GLY A 52 16.89 -21.96 24.69
C GLY A 52 17.09 -23.32 24.05
N ASP A 53 18.15 -23.47 23.24
CA ASP A 53 18.90 -24.72 23.08
C ASP A 53 20.38 -24.48 22.64
N ASP A 54 20.95 -23.32 22.93
CA ASP A 54 22.35 -22.99 22.59
C ASP A 54 23.35 -23.02 23.75
N GLY A 55 23.06 -23.81 24.79
CA GLY A 55 24.09 -24.17 25.80
C GLY A 55 24.47 -23.11 26.82
N THR A 56 23.66 -22.08 27.04
CA THR A 56 23.88 -21.07 28.09
C THR A 56 23.23 -21.41 29.43
N ASP A 57 22.86 -22.66 29.66
CA ASP A 57 22.15 -23.21 30.84
C ASP A 57 22.95 -23.15 32.14
N ASP A 58 24.17 -22.59 32.14
CA ASP A 58 25.08 -22.60 33.30
C ASP A 58 25.10 -21.27 34.12
N LEU A 59 24.27 -20.26 33.79
CA LEU A 59 24.29 -18.96 34.47
C LEU A 59 23.04 -18.59 35.27
N LEU A 60 21.94 -19.32 35.13
CA LEU A 60 20.71 -19.10 35.91
C LEU A 60 20.38 -20.34 36.71
N GLY A 61 20.92 -20.42 37.92
CA GLY A 61 20.66 -21.51 38.84
C GLY A 61 19.16 -21.62 39.17
N GLY A 62 18.55 -22.78 38.85
CA GLY A 62 17.30 -23.21 39.45
C GLY A 62 16.15 -23.44 38.49
N ALA A 63 16.32 -24.23 37.42
CA ALA A 63 15.18 -24.75 36.69
C ALA A 63 14.59 -25.96 37.44
N GLY A 64 13.31 -25.90 37.78
CA GLY A 64 12.54 -27.07 38.17
C GLY A 64 12.23 -27.90 36.91
N ASP A 65 12.12 -29.23 37.10
CA ASP A 65 11.97 -30.26 36.06
C ASP A 65 10.67 -30.19 35.22
N ASP A 66 9.87 -29.13 35.29
CA ASP A 66 8.55 -28.99 34.64
C ASP A 66 8.33 -27.69 33.84
N ASP A 67 9.34 -26.83 33.61
CA ASP A 67 9.16 -25.58 32.86
C ASP A 67 9.33 -25.80 31.35
N GLU A 68 8.29 -25.55 30.60
CA GLU A 68 8.34 -25.40 29.13
C GLU A 68 9.34 -24.28 28.75
N PRO A 69 10.09 -24.40 27.65
CA PRO A 69 11.03 -23.36 27.25
C PRO A 69 10.26 -22.05 27.00
N GLU A 70 10.77 -20.98 27.59
CA GLU A 70 10.18 -19.64 27.45
C GLU A 70 10.16 -19.22 25.97
N THR A 71 9.04 -18.65 25.53
CA THR A 71 8.86 -18.18 24.15
C THR A 71 9.06 -16.67 24.06
N VAL A 72 9.26 -16.16 22.84
CA VAL A 72 9.31 -14.71 22.57
C VAL A 72 8.00 -14.03 23.01
N ILE A 73 6.87 -14.71 22.85
CA ILE A 73 5.56 -14.22 23.31
C ILE A 73 5.56 -14.03 24.83
N ASP A 74 6.10 -14.99 25.58
CA ASP A 74 6.17 -14.89 27.05
C ASP A 74 7.03 -13.70 27.50
N VAL A 75 8.09 -13.40 26.76
CA VAL A 75 8.92 -12.21 27.01
C VAL A 75 8.16 -10.92 26.74
N LEU A 76 7.43 -10.85 25.61
CA LEU A 76 6.63 -9.67 25.27
C LEU A 76 5.49 -9.48 26.27
N LEU A 77 4.82 -10.54 26.71
CA LEU A 77 3.78 -10.51 27.75
C LEU A 77 4.34 -9.96 29.08
N ARG A 78 5.51 -10.46 29.50
CA ARG A 78 6.19 -9.94 30.69
C ARG A 78 6.59 -8.46 30.52
N THR A 79 7.04 -8.07 29.34
CA THR A 79 7.36 -6.67 29.04
C THR A 79 6.13 -5.77 29.15
N VAL A 80 4.96 -6.20 28.68
CA VAL A 80 3.69 -5.47 28.84
C VAL A 80 3.33 -5.28 30.32
N SER A 81 3.57 -6.29 31.16
CA SER A 81 3.20 -6.25 32.59
C SER A 81 4.23 -5.57 33.49
N GLU A 82 5.53 -5.66 33.19
CA GLU A 82 6.59 -5.33 34.13
C GLU A 82 7.49 -4.15 33.72
N ASP A 83 7.58 -3.78 32.42
CA ASP A 83 8.48 -2.68 32.01
C ASP A 83 7.99 -1.34 32.58
N ASP A 84 8.92 -0.55 33.12
CA ASP A 84 8.65 0.72 33.75
C ASP A 84 8.28 1.83 32.75
N SER A 85 8.58 1.65 31.46
CA SER A 85 8.31 2.61 30.40
C SER A 85 7.02 2.27 29.64
N GLU A 86 6.06 3.20 29.68
CA GLU A 86 4.82 3.10 28.88
C GLU A 86 5.08 2.92 27.38
N ALA A 87 6.13 3.57 26.85
CA ALA A 87 6.49 3.45 25.44
C ALA A 87 7.00 2.05 25.06
N VAL A 88 7.67 1.35 25.99
CA VAL A 88 8.14 -0.02 25.78
C VAL A 88 6.98 -0.99 25.91
N ARG A 89 6.11 -0.82 26.90
CA ARG A 89 4.89 -1.63 27.03
C ARG A 89 3.99 -1.52 25.81
N ALA A 90 3.81 -0.31 25.27
CA ALA A 90 3.04 -0.11 24.04
C ALA A 90 3.66 -0.82 22.85
N ALA A 91 4.99 -0.70 22.64
CA ALA A 91 5.68 -1.41 21.57
C ALA A 91 5.59 -2.95 21.70
N ALA A 92 5.58 -3.47 22.93
CA ALA A 92 5.38 -4.90 23.16
C ALA A 92 3.95 -5.35 22.77
N ILE A 93 2.93 -4.53 23.02
CA ILE A 93 1.55 -4.80 22.56
C ILE A 93 1.48 -4.80 21.02
N ASP A 94 2.16 -3.85 20.36
CA ASP A 94 2.22 -3.79 18.91
C ASP A 94 2.91 -5.02 18.32
N ALA A 95 3.99 -5.47 18.94
CA ALA A 95 4.68 -6.70 18.55
C ALA A 95 3.77 -7.94 18.72
N LEU A 96 3.01 -8.00 19.82
CA LEU A 96 2.03 -9.07 20.05
C LEU A 96 0.86 -9.01 19.05
N ASP A 97 0.44 -7.79 18.62
CA ASP A 97 -0.55 -7.65 17.54
C ASP A 97 -0.02 -8.22 16.22
N GLN A 98 1.22 -7.93 15.86
CA GLN A 98 1.84 -8.47 14.64
C GLN A 98 1.91 -9.99 14.66
N HIS A 99 2.15 -10.59 15.83
CA HIS A 99 2.10 -12.04 16.02
C HIS A 99 0.69 -12.66 15.87
N GLY A 100 -0.37 -11.88 16.04
CA GLY A 100 -1.74 -12.32 15.79
C GLY A 100 -2.68 -12.21 16.98
N ARG A 101 -3.93 -12.61 16.75
CA ARG A 101 -5.04 -12.50 17.69
C ARG A 101 -4.80 -13.28 18.98
N GLU A 102 -4.27 -14.51 18.86
CA GLU A 102 -4.06 -15.41 20.01
C GLU A 102 -3.10 -14.82 21.03
N SER A 103 -2.08 -14.07 20.58
CA SER A 103 -1.15 -13.37 21.47
C SER A 103 -1.83 -12.27 22.28
N LEU A 104 -2.76 -11.53 21.67
CA LEU A 104 -3.55 -10.49 22.35
C LEU A 104 -4.57 -11.12 23.34
N GLU A 105 -5.16 -12.27 23.01
CA GLU A 105 -6.01 -13.03 23.93
C GLU A 105 -5.21 -13.44 25.17
N ARG A 106 -3.96 -13.88 25.01
CA ARG A 106 -3.05 -14.20 26.13
C ARG A 106 -2.73 -12.96 27.00
N VAL A 107 -2.56 -11.77 26.41
CA VAL A 107 -2.39 -10.51 27.19
C VAL A 107 -3.58 -10.32 28.13
N VAL A 108 -4.79 -10.49 27.60
CA VAL A 108 -6.01 -10.29 28.38
C VAL A 108 -6.20 -11.42 29.41
N ASP A 109 -5.94 -12.67 29.04
CA ASP A 109 -6.02 -13.80 29.97
C ASP A 109 -5.08 -13.62 31.16
N GLU A 110 -3.82 -13.23 30.93
CA GLU A 110 -2.80 -13.09 31.95
C GLU A 110 -3.07 -11.89 32.87
N LEU A 111 -3.50 -10.76 32.30
CA LEU A 111 -3.65 -9.50 33.06
C LEU A 111 -5.08 -9.30 33.61
N SER A 112 -6.11 -9.89 33.01
CA SER A 112 -7.51 -9.76 33.46
C SER A 112 -8.10 -11.01 34.12
N ASN A 113 -7.38 -12.13 34.12
CA ASN A 113 -7.81 -13.41 34.69
C ASN A 113 -9.07 -13.99 33.97
N GLU A 114 -9.27 -13.68 32.68
CA GLU A 114 -10.33 -14.23 31.83
C GLU A 114 -9.74 -15.33 30.93
N ASP A 115 -10.32 -16.50 30.84
CA ASP A 115 -9.91 -17.60 29.95
C ASP A 115 -10.59 -17.44 28.59
N LEU A 116 -9.82 -16.98 27.57
CA LEU A 116 -10.30 -16.74 26.21
C LEU A 116 -9.86 -17.82 25.21
N GLN A 117 -8.99 -18.73 25.59
CA GLN A 117 -8.49 -19.76 24.69
C GLN A 117 -9.64 -20.63 24.15
N SER A 118 -9.75 -20.68 22.82
CA SER A 118 -10.80 -21.42 22.10
C SER A 118 -12.22 -20.87 22.27
N ALA A 119 -12.39 -19.62 22.72
CA ALA A 119 -13.71 -19.00 22.81
C ALA A 119 -14.26 -18.63 21.43
N ALA A 120 -15.59 -18.59 21.28
CA ALA A 120 -16.22 -18.08 20.07
C ALA A 120 -16.02 -16.56 19.97
N ASP A 121 -15.89 -16.00 18.75
CA ASP A 121 -15.59 -14.58 18.48
C ASP A 121 -16.43 -13.59 19.31
N TRP A 122 -17.73 -13.86 19.48
CA TRP A 122 -18.59 -12.98 20.27
C TRP A 122 -18.29 -13.04 21.79
N VAL A 123 -17.70 -14.13 22.29
CA VAL A 123 -17.27 -14.25 23.70
C VAL A 123 -15.99 -13.43 23.88
N THR A 124 -15.03 -13.64 22.99
CA THR A 124 -13.78 -12.89 22.94
C THR A 124 -14.05 -11.38 22.79
N ALA A 125 -14.93 -10.99 21.88
CA ALA A 125 -15.33 -9.59 21.71
C ALA A 125 -15.91 -8.98 22.99
N LYS A 126 -16.74 -9.74 23.75
CA LYS A 126 -17.29 -9.26 25.01
C LYS A 126 -16.23 -9.14 26.12
N ALA A 127 -15.27 -10.05 26.16
CA ALA A 127 -14.19 -10.00 27.13
C ALA A 127 -13.31 -8.78 26.88
N PHE A 128 -12.82 -8.60 25.66
CA PHE A 128 -12.08 -7.39 25.29
C PHE A 128 -12.88 -6.10 25.55
N ALA A 129 -14.19 -6.10 25.26
CA ALA A 129 -15.03 -4.91 25.53
C ALA A 129 -15.12 -4.55 27.02
N ARG A 130 -14.98 -5.50 27.94
CA ARG A 130 -14.89 -5.19 29.39
C ARG A 130 -13.53 -4.59 29.75
N VAL A 131 -12.45 -5.08 29.12
CA VAL A 131 -11.09 -4.61 29.38
C VAL A 131 -10.87 -3.19 28.82
N LEU A 132 -11.72 -2.72 27.89
CA LEU A 132 -11.70 -1.30 27.46
C LEU A 132 -11.96 -0.31 28.60
N ASP A 133 -12.52 -0.74 29.71
CA ASP A 133 -12.80 0.09 30.88
C ASP A 133 -11.74 -0.06 31.99
N ASP A 134 -10.65 -0.78 31.73
CA ASP A 134 -9.56 -0.98 32.70
C ASP A 134 -8.84 0.34 33.02
N ASP A 135 -8.30 0.43 34.22
CA ASP A 135 -7.55 1.60 34.68
C ASP A 135 -6.22 1.76 33.92
N GLN A 136 -5.61 0.66 33.47
CA GLN A 136 -4.33 0.64 32.76
C GLN A 136 -4.54 0.92 31.26
N PRO A 137 -3.92 1.97 30.69
CA PRO A 137 -4.07 2.29 29.28
C PRO A 137 -3.54 1.18 28.36
N GLU A 138 -2.52 0.43 28.74
CA GLU A 138 -1.97 -0.68 27.99
C GLU A 138 -2.99 -1.80 27.79
N LEU A 139 -3.78 -2.12 28.82
CA LEU A 139 -4.87 -3.09 28.69
C LEU A 139 -5.99 -2.57 27.79
N ARG A 140 -6.34 -1.28 27.90
CA ARG A 140 -7.32 -0.69 26.99
C ARG A 140 -6.83 -0.68 25.53
N MET A 141 -5.51 -0.45 25.29
CA MET A 141 -4.89 -0.54 23.97
C MET A 141 -4.98 -1.96 23.41
N ALA A 142 -4.53 -2.96 24.20
CA ALA A 142 -4.60 -4.38 23.79
C ALA A 142 -6.04 -4.80 23.47
N ALA A 143 -6.99 -4.38 24.30
CA ALA A 143 -8.40 -4.66 24.09
C ALA A 143 -8.94 -4.00 22.80
N ALA A 144 -8.63 -2.74 22.56
CA ALA A 144 -9.03 -2.04 21.32
C ALA A 144 -8.46 -2.73 20.08
N THR A 145 -7.18 -3.09 20.11
CA THR A 145 -6.50 -3.80 19.01
C THR A 145 -7.12 -5.17 18.79
N GLY A 146 -7.36 -5.96 19.85
CA GLY A 146 -8.01 -7.27 19.77
C GLY A 146 -9.42 -7.18 19.20
N LEU A 147 -10.21 -6.19 19.60
CA LEU A 147 -11.56 -5.95 19.03
C LEU A 147 -11.52 -5.65 17.53
N GLY A 148 -10.53 -4.88 17.09
CA GLY A 148 -10.32 -4.62 15.66
C GLY A 148 -10.00 -5.89 14.86
N ARG A 149 -9.29 -6.86 15.47
CA ARG A 149 -9.00 -8.16 14.85
C ARG A 149 -10.20 -9.11 14.86
N VAL A 150 -10.99 -9.10 15.93
CA VAL A 150 -12.23 -9.89 15.98
C VAL A 150 -13.25 -9.40 14.95
N GLY A 151 -13.32 -8.10 14.69
CA GLY A 151 -14.13 -7.53 13.63
C GLY A 151 -15.66 -7.56 13.90
N ASP A 152 -16.11 -7.77 15.15
CA ASP A 152 -17.54 -7.84 15.49
C ASP A 152 -18.16 -6.42 15.60
N PRO A 153 -19.11 -6.06 14.72
CA PRO A 153 -19.75 -4.73 14.79
C PRO A 153 -20.54 -4.47 16.08
N SER A 154 -20.86 -5.49 16.87
CA SER A 154 -21.61 -5.31 18.12
C SER A 154 -20.86 -4.47 19.16
N VAL A 155 -19.53 -4.45 19.09
CA VAL A 155 -18.65 -3.72 20.03
C VAL A 155 -18.30 -2.29 19.57
N THR A 156 -18.73 -1.87 18.41
CA THR A 156 -18.45 -0.52 17.86
C THR A 156 -18.77 0.60 18.85
N ALA A 157 -19.87 0.48 19.59
CA ALA A 157 -20.26 1.49 20.57
C ALA A 157 -19.21 1.65 21.69
N ALA A 158 -18.62 0.57 22.19
CA ALA A 158 -17.58 0.59 23.22
C ALA A 158 -16.29 1.24 22.68
N LEU A 159 -15.88 0.91 21.46
CA LEU A 159 -14.73 1.54 20.80
C LEU A 159 -14.93 3.03 20.56
N VAL A 160 -16.14 3.43 20.15
CA VAL A 160 -16.51 4.85 19.96
C VAL A 160 -16.35 5.66 21.26
N GLU A 161 -16.65 5.08 22.42
CA GLU A 161 -16.42 5.73 23.72
C GLU A 161 -14.91 5.96 23.97
N ARG A 162 -14.06 5.03 23.55
CA ARG A 162 -12.60 5.13 23.68
C ARG A 162 -11.95 6.12 22.71
N LEU A 163 -12.64 6.57 21.68
CA LEU A 163 -12.15 7.68 20.84
C LEU A 163 -12.02 9.01 21.62
N SER A 164 -12.49 9.06 22.87
CA SER A 164 -12.31 10.18 23.80
C SER A 164 -11.49 9.80 25.04
N ASP A 165 -10.71 8.73 24.95
CA ASP A 165 -9.86 8.26 26.04
C ASP A 165 -8.83 9.33 26.44
N PRO A 166 -8.47 9.47 27.73
CA PRO A 166 -7.41 10.39 28.14
C PRO A 166 -6.04 10.06 27.54
N ASP A 167 -5.74 8.79 27.29
CA ASP A 167 -4.50 8.35 26.65
C ASP A 167 -4.63 8.40 25.11
N GLU A 168 -3.72 9.11 24.45
CA GLU A 168 -3.75 9.29 23.00
C GLU A 168 -3.56 7.98 22.22
N ARG A 169 -2.77 7.05 22.77
CA ARG A 169 -2.53 5.72 22.16
C ARG A 169 -3.81 4.88 22.15
N VAL A 170 -4.61 4.97 23.21
CA VAL A 170 -5.93 4.29 23.27
C VAL A 170 -6.87 4.89 22.23
N ARG A 171 -6.89 6.23 22.06
CA ARG A 171 -7.71 6.87 21.02
C ARG A 171 -7.29 6.41 19.63
N GLU A 172 -5.99 6.38 19.36
CA GLU A 172 -5.41 5.89 18.11
C GLU A 172 -5.83 4.43 17.82
N ARG A 173 -5.57 3.50 18.76
CA ARG A 173 -5.93 2.09 18.57
C ARG A 173 -7.43 1.86 18.41
N SER A 174 -8.25 2.64 19.12
CA SER A 174 -9.71 2.58 18.97
C SER A 174 -10.16 3.08 17.59
N ALA A 175 -9.51 4.10 17.03
CA ALA A 175 -9.79 4.56 15.67
C ALA A 175 -9.42 3.48 14.64
N VAL A 176 -8.22 2.89 14.73
CA VAL A 176 -7.79 1.77 13.86
C VAL A 176 -8.78 0.61 13.94
N ALA A 177 -9.20 0.23 15.16
CA ALA A 177 -10.19 -0.83 15.37
C ALA A 177 -11.53 -0.52 14.70
N CYS A 178 -12.03 0.73 14.83
CA CYS A 178 -13.24 1.17 14.15
C CYS A 178 -13.14 1.05 12.62
N GLY A 179 -11.98 1.39 12.07
CA GLY A 179 -11.69 1.25 10.64
C GLY A 179 -11.68 -0.21 10.17
N ARG A 180 -11.04 -1.10 10.92
CA ARG A 180 -10.99 -2.54 10.63
C ARG A 180 -12.39 -3.19 10.69
N ILE A 181 -13.23 -2.78 11.67
CA ILE A 181 -14.62 -3.26 11.78
C ILE A 181 -15.48 -2.71 10.63
N GLY A 182 -15.20 -1.52 10.13
CA GLY A 182 -15.90 -0.93 9.00
C GLY A 182 -17.34 -0.45 9.31
N ASP A 183 -17.70 -0.29 10.58
CA ASP A 183 -19.06 0.08 10.97
C ASP A 183 -19.32 1.59 10.82
N PRO A 184 -20.31 2.01 9.97
CA PRO A 184 -20.62 3.41 9.76
C PRO A 184 -21.02 4.19 11.03
N ARG A 185 -21.43 3.53 12.09
CA ARG A 185 -21.78 4.17 13.38
C ARG A 185 -20.61 4.93 14.00
N ALA A 186 -19.37 4.57 13.66
CA ALA A 186 -18.16 5.23 14.15
C ALA A 186 -17.88 6.58 13.44
N VAL A 187 -18.41 6.83 12.23
CA VAL A 187 -18.06 7.99 11.38
C VAL A 187 -18.19 9.32 12.12
N LYS A 188 -19.25 9.50 12.91
CA LYS A 188 -19.45 10.77 13.62
C LYS A 188 -18.37 11.05 14.68
N ALA A 189 -17.97 10.02 15.42
CA ALA A 189 -16.94 10.15 16.46
C ALA A 189 -15.55 10.28 15.84
N LEU A 190 -15.26 9.52 14.78
CA LEU A 190 -14.02 9.65 14.00
C LEU A 190 -13.89 11.05 13.37
N ARG A 191 -14.97 11.68 12.94
CA ARG A 191 -14.94 13.07 12.51
C ARG A 191 -14.43 14.01 13.59
N SER A 192 -14.96 13.90 14.83
CA SER A 192 -14.49 14.73 15.93
C SER A 192 -13.02 14.48 16.24
N LEU A 193 -12.60 13.23 16.26
CA LEU A 193 -11.19 12.87 16.46
C LEU A 193 -10.28 13.48 15.38
N LEU A 194 -10.66 13.37 14.09
CA LEU A 194 -9.89 13.90 12.97
C LEU A 194 -9.70 15.41 13.03
N HIS A 195 -10.74 16.16 13.44
CA HIS A 195 -10.68 17.62 13.42
C HIS A 195 -10.18 18.26 14.72
N GLU A 196 -10.32 17.58 15.86
CA GLU A 196 -10.20 18.21 17.17
C GLU A 196 -9.08 17.62 18.03
N ASP A 197 -8.52 16.43 17.68
CA ASP A 197 -7.54 15.78 18.50
C ASP A 197 -6.17 16.48 18.44
N PRO A 198 -5.52 16.73 19.58
CA PRO A 198 -4.17 17.30 19.60
C PRO A 198 -3.09 16.35 19.07
N SER A 199 -3.30 15.02 19.15
CA SER A 199 -2.35 14.02 18.64
C SER A 199 -2.45 13.90 17.13
N ILE A 200 -1.31 14.04 16.47
CA ILE A 200 -1.20 13.84 15.01
C ILE A 200 -1.55 12.38 14.66
N ASP A 201 -1.08 11.42 15.46
CA ASP A 201 -1.28 9.99 15.22
C ASP A 201 -2.75 9.60 15.38
N ALA A 202 -3.45 10.16 16.38
CA ALA A 202 -4.89 9.94 16.53
C ALA A 202 -5.69 10.55 15.35
N ARG A 203 -5.30 11.74 14.84
CA ARG A 203 -5.95 12.31 13.66
C ARG A 203 -5.69 11.47 12.41
N ALA A 204 -4.46 11.01 12.22
CA ALA A 204 -4.09 10.13 11.10
C ALA A 204 -4.86 8.80 11.16
N ALA A 205 -4.93 8.16 12.33
CA ALA A 205 -5.71 6.94 12.52
C ALA A 205 -7.20 7.14 12.24
N ALA A 206 -7.75 8.30 12.59
CA ALA A 206 -9.14 8.63 12.26
C ALA A 206 -9.37 8.78 10.75
N ALA A 207 -8.43 9.39 10.02
CA ALA A 207 -8.48 9.49 8.57
C ALA A 207 -8.42 8.12 7.90
N GLU A 208 -7.48 7.28 8.32
CA GLU A 208 -7.33 5.90 7.83
C GLU A 208 -8.60 5.07 8.09
N ALA A 209 -9.15 5.16 9.30
CA ALA A 209 -10.38 4.48 9.69
C ALA A 209 -11.58 4.90 8.82
N LEU A 210 -11.72 6.18 8.51
CA LEU A 210 -12.75 6.68 7.60
C LEU A 210 -12.60 6.12 6.19
N GLY A 211 -11.36 6.01 5.69
CA GLY A 211 -11.04 5.32 4.45
C GLY A 211 -11.45 3.85 4.48
N GLY A 212 -11.14 3.14 5.58
CA GLY A 212 -11.53 1.74 5.79
C GLY A 212 -13.04 1.51 5.87
N ILE A 213 -13.80 2.44 6.49
CA ILE A 213 -15.27 2.39 6.53
C ILE A 213 -15.88 2.57 5.14
N GLY A 214 -15.28 3.37 4.27
CA GLY A 214 -15.59 3.43 2.83
C GLY A 214 -16.98 3.95 2.47
N THR A 215 -17.72 4.56 3.40
CA THR A 215 -19.07 5.11 3.11
C THR A 215 -18.99 6.55 2.56
N GLU A 216 -20.05 6.98 1.86
CA GLU A 216 -20.17 8.35 1.38
C GLU A 216 -20.06 9.37 2.52
N ALA A 217 -20.61 9.06 3.70
CA ALA A 217 -20.49 9.92 4.87
C ALA A 217 -19.04 10.03 5.38
N ALA A 218 -18.25 8.95 5.29
CA ALA A 218 -16.84 8.95 5.63
C ALA A 218 -16.02 9.77 4.60
N LEU A 219 -16.32 9.62 3.30
CA LEU A 219 -15.72 10.44 2.26
C LEU A 219 -15.95 11.94 2.50
N GLU A 220 -17.18 12.32 2.82
CA GLU A 220 -17.51 13.73 3.10
C GLU A 220 -16.73 14.28 4.30
N VAL A 221 -16.51 13.47 5.33
CA VAL A 221 -15.65 13.88 6.46
C VAL A 221 -14.21 14.10 6.01
N LEU A 222 -13.62 13.16 5.27
CA LEU A 222 -12.25 13.31 4.75
C LEU A 222 -12.08 14.57 3.91
N LEU A 223 -13.05 14.87 3.03
CA LEU A 223 -13.03 16.07 2.19
C LEU A 223 -13.09 17.38 2.99
N THR A 224 -13.57 17.35 4.24
CA THR A 224 -13.55 18.54 5.11
C THR A 224 -12.24 18.72 5.89
N ALA A 225 -11.33 17.76 5.84
CA ALA A 225 -10.06 17.74 6.59
C ALA A 225 -8.82 17.85 5.71
N ILE A 226 -8.98 18.13 4.41
CA ILE A 226 -7.87 18.15 3.43
C ILE A 226 -6.77 19.18 3.74
N ASP A 227 -7.07 20.21 4.52
CA ASP A 227 -6.14 21.27 4.88
C ASP A 227 -5.53 21.08 6.28
N ASP A 228 -5.43 19.83 6.80
CA ASP A 228 -4.81 19.59 8.11
C ASP A 228 -3.38 20.18 8.16
N GLU A 229 -3.03 20.77 9.27
CA GLU A 229 -1.71 21.39 9.47
C GLU A 229 -0.54 20.41 9.36
N SER A 230 -0.78 19.12 9.72
CA SER A 230 0.22 18.06 9.68
C SER A 230 0.33 17.45 8.29
N GLU A 231 1.55 17.45 7.74
CA GLU A 231 1.89 16.72 6.51
C GLU A 231 1.51 15.23 6.60
N SER A 232 1.79 14.59 7.74
CA SER A 232 1.47 13.18 7.96
C SER A 232 -0.04 12.92 7.85
N VAL A 233 -0.87 13.79 8.43
CA VAL A 233 -2.33 13.67 8.36
C VAL A 233 -2.81 13.91 6.93
N ARG A 234 -2.32 14.95 6.23
CA ARG A 234 -2.70 15.20 4.83
C ARG A 234 -2.33 14.02 3.92
N ARG A 235 -1.15 13.39 4.13
CA ARG A 235 -0.75 12.20 3.41
C ARG A 235 -1.71 11.02 3.63
N VAL A 236 -2.10 10.77 4.88
CA VAL A 236 -3.05 9.69 5.20
C VAL A 236 -4.44 10.00 4.63
N ILE A 237 -4.87 11.27 4.63
CA ILE A 237 -6.13 11.68 3.98
C ILE A 237 -6.06 11.42 2.48
N ALA A 238 -4.95 11.75 1.82
CA ALA A 238 -4.77 11.48 0.39
C ALA A 238 -4.89 9.97 0.10
N ASP A 239 -4.21 9.12 0.87
CA ASP A 239 -4.30 7.66 0.76
C ASP A 239 -5.75 7.17 0.99
N ALA A 240 -6.39 7.63 2.06
CA ALA A 240 -7.76 7.25 2.38
C ALA A 240 -8.75 7.63 1.25
N LEU A 241 -8.55 8.79 0.60
CA LEU A 241 -9.37 9.25 -0.53
C LEU A 241 -9.25 8.32 -1.75
N GLY A 242 -8.08 7.71 -1.97
CA GLY A 242 -7.85 6.73 -3.05
C GLY A 242 -8.70 5.47 -2.95
N LYS A 243 -9.14 5.11 -1.73
CA LYS A 243 -9.98 3.93 -1.50
C LYS A 243 -11.40 4.06 -2.06
N PHE A 244 -11.84 5.30 -2.38
CA PHE A 244 -13.18 5.57 -2.92
C PHE A 244 -13.17 5.60 -4.45
N GLY A 245 -13.76 4.61 -5.09
CA GLY A 245 -13.86 4.48 -6.55
C GLY A 245 -14.89 5.44 -7.18
N SER A 246 -14.73 6.76 -6.98
CA SER A 246 -15.65 7.77 -7.50
C SER A 246 -14.91 9.04 -7.94
N VAL A 247 -15.60 9.95 -8.64
CA VAL A 247 -15.02 11.22 -9.12
C VAL A 247 -14.78 12.21 -7.97
N LYS A 248 -15.60 12.17 -6.91
CA LYS A 248 -15.56 13.15 -5.83
C LYS A 248 -14.17 13.36 -5.18
N PRO A 249 -13.38 12.31 -4.84
CA PRO A 249 -12.07 12.52 -4.24
C PRO A 249 -11.05 13.09 -5.22
N VAL A 250 -11.25 12.94 -6.54
CA VAL A 250 -10.25 13.35 -7.55
C VAL A 250 -9.96 14.84 -7.47
N ASP A 251 -10.97 15.69 -7.30
CA ASP A 251 -10.77 17.14 -7.15
C ASP A 251 -9.84 17.49 -5.99
N ALA A 252 -10.04 16.85 -4.83
CA ALA A 252 -9.21 17.06 -3.64
C ALA A 252 -7.80 16.52 -3.85
N LEU A 253 -7.66 15.35 -4.46
CA LEU A 253 -6.35 14.73 -4.77
C LEU A 253 -5.55 15.57 -5.77
N VAL A 254 -6.19 16.12 -6.80
CA VAL A 254 -5.55 17.07 -7.72
C VAL A 254 -5.13 18.35 -6.99
N GLY A 255 -5.95 18.82 -6.03
CA GLY A 255 -5.57 19.95 -5.16
C GLY A 255 -4.28 19.67 -4.37
N TYR A 256 -4.06 18.44 -3.94
CA TYR A 256 -2.82 18.04 -3.24
C TYR A 256 -1.56 18.05 -4.13
N LEU A 257 -1.66 18.11 -5.45
CA LEU A 257 -0.49 18.27 -6.31
C LEU A 257 0.21 19.63 -6.11
N ALA A 258 -0.48 20.60 -5.53
CA ALA A 258 0.11 21.88 -5.12
C ALA A 258 0.56 21.89 -3.64
N ASP A 259 0.56 20.76 -2.93
CA ASP A 259 1.02 20.68 -1.54
C ASP A 259 2.51 20.99 -1.41
N GLY A 260 2.90 21.62 -0.31
CA GLY A 260 4.30 21.91 -0.01
C GLY A 260 5.18 20.66 0.19
N SER A 261 4.57 19.53 0.59
CA SER A 261 5.24 18.25 0.81
C SER A 261 5.28 17.42 -0.47
N GLU A 262 6.47 17.00 -0.87
CA GLU A 262 6.67 16.07 -1.99
C GLU A 262 5.96 14.73 -1.73
N THR A 263 6.01 14.24 -0.49
CA THR A 263 5.37 12.98 -0.09
C THR A 263 3.85 13.05 -0.28
N VAL A 264 3.22 14.17 0.08
CA VAL A 264 1.78 14.36 -0.12
C VAL A 264 1.44 14.42 -1.61
N ARG A 265 2.21 15.19 -2.41
CA ARG A 265 2.00 15.27 -3.87
C ARG A 265 2.10 13.90 -4.53
N ARG A 266 3.16 13.14 -4.21
CA ARG A 266 3.36 11.78 -4.73
C ARG A 266 2.21 10.84 -4.31
N THR A 267 1.84 10.82 -3.02
CA THR A 267 0.71 10.02 -2.53
C THR A 267 -0.57 10.35 -3.29
N ALA A 268 -0.83 11.62 -3.57
CA ALA A 268 -2.02 12.04 -4.32
C ALA A 268 -2.13 11.38 -5.71
N ILE A 269 -1.02 11.27 -6.47
CA ILE A 269 -1.02 10.58 -7.77
C ILE A 269 -1.32 9.09 -7.62
N PHE A 270 -0.67 8.41 -6.67
CA PHE A 270 -0.96 7.00 -6.39
C PHE A 270 -2.42 6.80 -6.02
N SER A 271 -2.99 7.67 -5.19
CA SER A 271 -4.38 7.62 -4.75
C SER A 271 -5.38 7.93 -5.87
N ILE A 272 -5.03 8.81 -6.83
CA ILE A 272 -5.83 9.00 -8.05
C ILE A 272 -5.90 7.69 -8.83
N VAL A 273 -4.75 7.05 -9.09
CA VAL A 273 -4.70 5.77 -9.83
C VAL A 273 -5.45 4.66 -9.08
N GLU A 274 -5.37 4.64 -7.76
CA GLU A 274 -6.13 3.71 -6.93
C GLU A 274 -7.64 3.96 -7.02
N ALA A 275 -8.09 5.21 -6.90
CA ALA A 275 -9.49 5.58 -7.07
C ALA A 275 -10.06 5.16 -8.43
N LEU A 276 -9.25 5.29 -9.51
CA LEU A 276 -9.60 4.78 -10.84
C LEU A 276 -9.71 3.24 -10.86
N SER A 277 -8.83 2.57 -10.12
CA SER A 277 -8.82 1.10 -10.03
C SER A 277 -10.00 0.56 -9.23
N ASN A 278 -10.44 1.30 -8.22
CA ASN A 278 -11.60 0.97 -7.38
C ASN A 278 -12.93 1.40 -8.00
N ALA A 279 -12.91 2.12 -9.13
CA ALA A 279 -14.13 2.59 -9.78
C ALA A 279 -14.98 1.42 -10.30
N PRO A 280 -16.31 1.41 -10.04
CA PRO A 280 -17.20 0.40 -10.59
C PRO A 280 -17.12 0.36 -12.12
N ALA A 281 -17.12 -0.84 -12.71
CA ALA A 281 -16.92 -1.05 -14.16
C ALA A 281 -17.82 -0.16 -15.04
N GLN A 282 -19.07 0.11 -14.60
CA GLN A 282 -20.03 0.94 -15.32
C GLN A 282 -19.66 2.44 -15.33
N ARG A 283 -18.81 2.89 -14.40
CA ARG A 283 -18.39 4.30 -14.25
C ARG A 283 -16.90 4.50 -14.48
N SER A 284 -16.13 3.44 -14.68
CA SER A 284 -14.67 3.51 -14.77
C SER A 284 -14.19 4.43 -15.92
N HIS A 285 -14.96 4.52 -17.02
CA HIS A 285 -14.66 5.45 -18.10
C HIS A 285 -14.86 6.91 -17.65
N ASP A 286 -16.01 7.23 -17.07
CA ASP A 286 -16.33 8.59 -16.65
C ASP A 286 -15.35 9.09 -15.57
N VAL A 287 -14.95 8.21 -14.65
CA VAL A 287 -13.98 8.55 -13.59
C VAL A 287 -12.60 8.81 -14.18
N ARG A 288 -12.18 8.01 -15.17
CA ARG A 288 -10.90 8.20 -15.87
C ARG A 288 -10.86 9.51 -16.66
N GLU A 289 -11.88 9.80 -17.47
CA GLU A 289 -11.94 11.04 -18.23
C GLU A 289 -11.93 12.25 -17.30
N ALA A 290 -12.72 12.24 -16.21
CA ALA A 290 -12.71 13.32 -15.24
C ALA A 290 -11.34 13.52 -14.57
N ALA A 291 -10.62 12.43 -14.25
CA ALA A 291 -9.28 12.52 -13.69
C ALA A 291 -8.28 13.10 -14.70
N ALA A 292 -8.33 12.65 -15.97
CA ALA A 292 -7.46 13.17 -17.02
C ALA A 292 -7.68 14.67 -17.25
N ASP A 293 -8.94 15.10 -17.39
CA ASP A 293 -9.29 16.50 -17.62
C ASP A 293 -8.76 17.42 -16.50
N GLN A 294 -8.75 16.92 -15.25
CA GLN A 294 -8.22 17.68 -14.11
C GLN A 294 -6.71 17.67 -14.05
N LEU A 295 -6.08 16.53 -14.39
CA LEU A 295 -4.61 16.39 -14.39
C LEU A 295 -3.95 17.17 -15.54
N GLU A 296 -4.65 17.45 -16.65
CA GLU A 296 -4.12 18.28 -17.76
C GLU A 296 -3.71 19.69 -17.30
N ALA A 297 -4.30 20.19 -16.20
CA ALA A 297 -3.98 21.50 -15.64
C ALA A 297 -2.81 21.45 -14.62
N ALA A 298 -2.36 20.27 -14.22
CA ALA A 298 -1.28 20.08 -13.26
C ALA A 298 0.10 20.18 -13.94
N THR A 299 1.14 20.40 -13.13
CA THR A 299 2.52 20.44 -13.64
C THR A 299 3.02 19.04 -13.99
N ALA A 300 3.71 18.92 -15.13
CA ALA A 300 4.15 17.63 -15.66
C ALA A 300 5.15 16.91 -14.74
N ASP A 301 6.01 17.66 -14.04
CA ASP A 301 6.98 17.12 -13.08
C ASP A 301 6.34 16.50 -11.82
N GLU A 302 5.13 16.87 -11.50
CA GLU A 302 4.39 16.29 -10.39
C GLU A 302 3.60 15.04 -10.80
N VAL A 303 3.21 14.92 -12.06
CA VAL A 303 2.29 13.90 -12.57
C VAL A 303 3.02 12.75 -13.29
N ILE A 304 3.93 13.07 -14.21
CA ILE A 304 4.52 12.07 -15.12
C ILE A 304 5.44 11.08 -14.39
N PRO A 305 6.41 11.51 -13.54
CA PRO A 305 7.31 10.55 -12.89
C PRO A 305 6.59 9.53 -12.01
N PRO A 306 5.62 9.89 -11.14
CA PRO A 306 4.88 8.89 -10.36
C PRO A 306 4.04 7.96 -11.23
N LEU A 307 3.44 8.45 -12.32
CA LEU A 307 2.68 7.59 -13.24
C LEU A 307 3.60 6.59 -13.97
N SER A 308 4.80 7.02 -14.39
CA SER A 308 5.80 6.15 -15.00
C SER A 308 6.24 5.06 -14.04
N GLU A 309 6.51 5.40 -12.79
CA GLU A 309 6.84 4.45 -11.73
C GLU A 309 5.71 3.44 -11.48
N ILE A 310 4.45 3.91 -11.37
CA ILE A 310 3.30 2.99 -11.21
C ILE A 310 3.21 2.03 -12.39
N LEU A 311 3.46 2.50 -13.61
CA LEU A 311 3.39 1.66 -14.79
C LEU A 311 4.47 0.57 -14.80
N THR A 312 5.70 0.89 -14.40
CA THR A 312 6.84 -0.03 -14.49
C THR A 312 7.03 -0.90 -13.24
N GLU A 313 6.67 -0.41 -12.05
CA GLU A 313 7.01 -1.04 -10.78
C GLU A 313 5.81 -1.63 -10.01
N SER A 314 4.56 -1.20 -10.31
CA SER A 314 3.40 -1.69 -9.57
C SER A 314 3.12 -3.16 -9.86
N SER A 315 2.92 -3.96 -8.81
CA SER A 315 2.41 -5.34 -8.94
C SER A 315 0.93 -5.39 -9.30
N GLY A 316 0.19 -4.28 -9.08
CA GLY A 316 -1.24 -4.18 -9.32
C GLY A 316 -1.59 -3.94 -10.80
N THR A 317 -2.14 -4.94 -11.49
CA THR A 317 -2.57 -4.82 -12.90
C THR A 317 -3.53 -3.65 -13.16
N PRO A 318 -4.56 -3.38 -12.33
CA PRO A 318 -5.43 -2.23 -12.56
C PRO A 318 -4.70 -0.88 -12.49
N GLN A 319 -3.72 -0.78 -11.58
CA GLN A 319 -2.89 0.41 -11.43
C GLN A 319 -2.05 0.64 -12.68
N ARG A 320 -1.34 -0.38 -13.19
CA ARG A 320 -0.54 -0.28 -14.42
C ARG A 320 -1.41 0.12 -15.62
N ARG A 321 -2.62 -0.47 -15.77
CA ARG A 321 -3.57 -0.08 -16.83
C ARG A 321 -3.95 1.39 -16.80
N ASN A 322 -4.30 1.89 -15.60
CA ASN A 322 -4.71 3.28 -15.43
C ASN A 322 -3.54 4.24 -15.63
N ALA A 323 -2.35 3.90 -15.14
CA ALA A 323 -1.14 4.69 -15.37
C ALA A 323 -0.79 4.77 -16.86
N ALA A 324 -0.79 3.65 -17.59
CA ALA A 324 -0.57 3.63 -19.03
C ALA A 324 -1.58 4.53 -19.79
N TRP A 325 -2.85 4.49 -19.40
CA TRP A 325 -3.88 5.29 -20.02
C TRP A 325 -3.74 6.79 -19.71
N LEU A 326 -3.44 7.14 -18.45
CA LEU A 326 -3.23 8.53 -18.02
C LEU A 326 -2.01 9.15 -18.69
N LEU A 327 -0.88 8.43 -18.78
CA LEU A 327 0.33 8.93 -19.44
C LEU A 327 0.07 9.39 -20.88
N GLY A 328 -0.78 8.69 -21.62
CA GLY A 328 -1.16 9.09 -22.97
C GLY A 328 -2.03 10.35 -23.05
N ARG A 329 -2.62 10.77 -21.93
CA ARG A 329 -3.49 11.96 -21.86
C ARG A 329 -2.79 13.18 -21.30
N VAL A 330 -1.90 12.98 -20.31
CA VAL A 330 -1.29 14.06 -19.54
C VAL A 330 0.17 14.33 -19.90
N ALA A 331 0.81 13.50 -20.73
CA ALA A 331 2.21 13.67 -21.12
C ALA A 331 2.41 14.93 -21.95
N GLY A 332 2.77 15.99 -21.27
CA GLY A 332 3.20 17.26 -21.88
C GLY A 332 4.60 17.15 -22.52
N THR A 333 5.14 18.28 -22.96
CA THR A 333 6.44 18.34 -23.68
C THR A 333 7.63 18.07 -22.78
N GLU A 334 7.57 18.41 -21.48
CA GLU A 334 8.73 18.42 -20.58
C GLU A 334 9.21 17.01 -20.20
N TYR A 335 8.29 16.09 -19.88
CA TYR A 335 8.61 14.70 -19.49
C TYR A 335 8.17 13.69 -20.54
N ARG A 336 8.06 14.11 -21.79
CA ARG A 336 7.59 13.25 -22.89
C ARG A 336 8.47 12.03 -23.10
N SER A 337 9.80 12.17 -23.01
CA SER A 337 10.73 11.06 -23.14
C SER A 337 10.50 9.98 -22.06
N MET A 338 10.33 10.40 -20.79
CA MET A 338 10.05 9.48 -19.71
C MET A 338 8.73 8.72 -19.94
N ALA A 339 7.65 9.42 -20.31
CA ALA A 339 6.38 8.80 -20.62
C ALA A 339 6.48 7.83 -21.81
N ARG A 340 7.24 8.21 -22.88
CA ARG A 340 7.51 7.35 -24.02
C ARG A 340 8.22 6.08 -23.60
N GLU A 341 9.35 6.20 -22.91
CA GLU A 341 10.16 5.06 -22.47
C GLU A 341 9.34 4.08 -21.63
N SER A 342 8.62 4.56 -20.62
CA SER A 342 7.75 3.71 -19.80
C SER A 342 6.62 3.05 -20.58
N LEU A 343 6.01 3.76 -21.54
CA LEU A 343 4.95 3.20 -22.38
C LEU A 343 5.50 2.18 -23.40
N VAL A 344 6.70 2.37 -23.94
CA VAL A 344 7.37 1.41 -24.83
C VAL A 344 7.73 0.14 -24.07
N GLU A 345 8.26 0.25 -22.85
CA GLU A 345 8.50 -0.90 -21.98
C GLU A 345 7.21 -1.68 -21.71
N ALA A 346 6.11 -0.97 -21.42
CA ALA A 346 4.81 -1.58 -21.14
C ALA A 346 4.12 -2.24 -22.35
N LEU A 347 4.67 -2.14 -23.56
CA LEU A 347 4.20 -2.95 -24.69
C LEU A 347 4.44 -4.45 -24.48
N GLY A 348 5.41 -4.80 -23.60
CA GLY A 348 5.71 -6.16 -23.17
C GLY A 348 5.07 -6.55 -21.84
N ASP A 349 4.13 -5.77 -21.29
CA ASP A 349 3.46 -6.11 -20.04
C ASP A 349 2.74 -7.45 -20.14
N ASP A 350 2.83 -8.28 -19.12
CA ASP A 350 2.19 -9.59 -19.01
C ASP A 350 0.64 -9.51 -19.04
N ASP A 351 0.08 -8.34 -18.73
CA ASP A 351 -1.33 -8.04 -18.95
C ASP A 351 -1.57 -7.42 -20.33
N GLY A 352 -2.15 -8.17 -21.21
CA GLY A 352 -2.45 -7.73 -22.59
C GLY A 352 -3.30 -6.45 -22.68
N MET A 353 -4.08 -6.08 -21.63
CA MET A 353 -4.80 -4.81 -21.62
C MET A 353 -3.90 -3.64 -21.25
N THR A 354 -2.94 -3.82 -20.34
CA THR A 354 -1.90 -2.82 -20.05
C THR A 354 -1.10 -2.52 -21.32
N ALA A 355 -0.59 -3.55 -21.99
CA ALA A 355 0.10 -3.43 -23.26
C ALA A 355 -0.76 -2.74 -24.34
N GLN A 356 -2.07 -3.01 -24.38
CA GLN A 356 -2.97 -2.35 -25.30
C GLN A 356 -3.21 -0.87 -24.98
N PHE A 357 -3.33 -0.52 -23.70
CA PHE A 357 -3.42 0.89 -23.29
C PHE A 357 -2.12 1.62 -23.58
N ALA A 358 -0.97 1.03 -23.27
CA ALA A 358 0.33 1.59 -23.63
C ALA A 358 0.45 1.85 -25.14
N ALA A 359 0.14 0.88 -25.97
CA ALA A 359 0.13 1.04 -27.43
C ALA A 359 -0.82 2.15 -27.91
N THR A 360 -2.00 2.28 -27.30
CA THR A 360 -2.96 3.33 -27.64
C THR A 360 -2.44 4.71 -27.21
N SER A 361 -1.87 4.81 -26.02
CA SER A 361 -1.29 6.04 -25.47
C SER A 361 -0.09 6.53 -26.29
N LEU A 362 0.78 5.63 -26.72
CA LEU A 362 1.88 5.96 -27.64
C LEU A 362 1.37 6.55 -28.97
N THR A 363 0.21 6.12 -29.48
CA THR A 363 -0.34 6.73 -30.70
C THR A 363 -0.83 8.16 -30.51
N ALA A 364 -1.06 8.61 -29.28
CA ALA A 364 -1.44 9.98 -28.95
C ALA A 364 -0.22 10.85 -28.61
N LEU A 365 0.93 10.23 -28.34
CA LEU A 365 2.17 10.93 -28.02
C LEU A 365 2.78 11.54 -29.32
N ASP A 366 2.80 12.85 -29.41
CA ASP A 366 3.50 13.56 -30.52
C ASP A 366 5.00 13.66 -30.18
N ASP A 367 5.72 12.53 -30.31
CA ASP A 367 7.15 12.43 -29.99
C ASP A 367 7.97 12.04 -31.22
N PRO A 368 8.92 12.88 -31.67
CA PRO A 368 9.70 12.60 -32.86
C PRO A 368 10.68 11.42 -32.72
N GLU A 369 11.02 11.00 -31.51
CA GLU A 369 11.93 9.88 -31.26
C GLU A 369 11.21 8.54 -31.19
N LEU A 370 9.87 8.56 -31.04
CA LEU A 370 9.04 7.34 -30.90
C LEU A 370 9.20 6.36 -32.06
N GLU A 371 9.21 6.86 -33.31
CA GLU A 371 9.35 6.01 -34.49
C GLU A 371 10.66 5.22 -34.45
N GLY A 372 11.77 5.85 -34.11
CA GLY A 372 13.08 5.21 -34.02
C GLY A 372 13.13 4.11 -32.96
N GLU A 373 12.64 4.41 -31.75
CA GLU A 373 12.64 3.47 -30.63
C GLU A 373 11.73 2.25 -30.91
N LEU A 374 10.58 2.44 -31.53
CA LEU A 374 9.70 1.34 -31.94
C LEU A 374 10.33 0.48 -33.05
N LEU A 375 11.08 1.07 -33.98
CA LEU A 375 11.80 0.31 -35.01
C LEU A 375 12.93 -0.52 -34.41
N GLU A 376 13.65 0.02 -33.41
CA GLU A 376 14.64 -0.74 -32.64
C GLU A 376 14.00 -1.95 -31.92
N LEU A 377 12.87 -1.73 -31.24
CA LEU A 377 12.12 -2.81 -30.58
C LEU A 377 11.66 -3.88 -31.57
N VAL A 378 11.13 -3.50 -32.73
CA VAL A 378 10.71 -4.44 -33.78
C VAL A 378 11.91 -5.25 -34.32
N GLY A 379 13.07 -4.61 -34.43
CA GLY A 379 14.32 -5.23 -34.92
C GLY A 379 14.98 -6.17 -33.91
N ASP A 380 14.71 -6.01 -32.61
CA ASP A 380 15.31 -6.82 -31.57
C ASP A 380 14.71 -8.23 -31.53
N ALA A 381 15.49 -9.22 -31.99
CA ALA A 381 15.06 -10.61 -31.99
C ALA A 381 14.97 -11.22 -30.55
N GLY A 382 15.57 -10.58 -29.55
CA GLY A 382 15.50 -10.98 -28.15
C GLY A 382 14.26 -10.45 -27.41
N ALA A 383 13.60 -9.44 -27.97
CA ALA A 383 12.39 -8.87 -27.40
C ALA A 383 11.17 -9.78 -27.57
N ASP A 384 10.22 -9.65 -26.64
CA ASP A 384 8.98 -10.41 -26.66
C ASP A 384 8.18 -10.20 -27.96
N ALA A 385 7.63 -11.27 -28.53
CA ALA A 385 6.91 -11.22 -29.80
C ALA A 385 5.62 -10.38 -29.71
N GLU A 386 4.93 -10.37 -28.57
CA GLU A 386 3.74 -9.57 -28.36
C GLU A 386 4.08 -8.08 -28.28
N ALA A 387 5.16 -7.72 -27.55
CA ALA A 387 5.71 -6.36 -27.52
C ALA A 387 6.04 -5.85 -28.92
N ARG A 388 6.73 -6.65 -29.72
CA ARG A 388 7.07 -6.34 -31.13
C ARG A 388 5.81 -6.20 -31.99
N SER A 389 4.81 -7.03 -31.80
CA SER A 389 3.52 -6.93 -32.50
C SER A 389 2.76 -5.64 -32.14
N LYS A 390 2.79 -5.24 -30.84
CA LYS A 390 2.20 -3.96 -30.40
C LYS A 390 2.99 -2.76 -30.96
N ALA A 391 4.31 -2.83 -31.01
CA ALA A 391 5.14 -1.80 -31.63
C ALA A 391 4.79 -1.62 -33.14
N LEU A 392 4.61 -2.73 -33.86
CA LEU A 392 4.16 -2.70 -35.24
C LEU A 392 2.77 -2.05 -35.39
N PHE A 393 1.85 -2.31 -34.44
CA PHE A 393 0.55 -1.65 -34.43
C PHE A 393 0.66 -0.14 -34.26
N VAL A 394 1.53 0.33 -33.36
CA VAL A 394 1.78 1.77 -33.13
C VAL A 394 2.42 2.38 -34.37
N LEU A 395 3.49 1.78 -34.92
CA LEU A 395 4.16 2.24 -36.13
C LEU A 395 3.20 2.38 -37.32
N GLY A 396 2.24 1.47 -37.46
CA GLY A 396 1.20 1.56 -38.49
C GLY A 396 0.28 2.77 -38.37
N LYS A 397 0.33 3.50 -37.24
CA LYS A 397 -0.48 4.71 -36.99
C LYS A 397 0.33 5.99 -37.02
N VAL A 398 1.56 5.95 -36.49
CA VAL A 398 2.39 7.14 -36.28
C VAL A 398 3.64 7.16 -37.16
N GLY A 399 4.02 6.04 -37.77
CA GLY A 399 5.23 5.91 -38.56
C GLY A 399 5.19 6.72 -39.86
N GLY A 400 6.37 7.15 -40.28
CA GLY A 400 6.61 7.92 -41.50
C GLY A 400 7.24 7.07 -42.62
N ASP A 401 8.06 7.76 -43.44
CA ASP A 401 8.77 7.12 -44.54
C ASP A 401 9.84 6.14 -44.08
N ALA A 402 10.52 6.43 -42.94
CA ALA A 402 11.51 5.54 -42.34
C ALA A 402 10.87 4.24 -41.88
N ALA A 403 9.76 4.30 -41.16
CA ALA A 403 9.01 3.10 -40.76
C ALA A 403 8.56 2.27 -41.98
N ARG A 404 8.14 2.92 -43.07
CA ARG A 404 7.73 2.23 -44.28
C ARG A 404 8.88 1.44 -44.93
N GLU A 405 10.07 2.02 -45.00
CA GLU A 405 11.27 1.39 -45.56
C GLU A 405 11.72 0.21 -44.70
N GLU A 406 11.91 0.44 -43.39
CA GLU A 406 12.39 -0.60 -42.48
C GLU A 406 11.38 -1.76 -42.30
N LEU A 407 10.07 -1.48 -42.23
CA LEU A 407 9.05 -2.52 -42.16
C LEU A 407 8.96 -3.33 -43.46
N GLY A 408 9.22 -2.72 -44.60
CA GLY A 408 9.33 -3.44 -45.88
C GLY A 408 10.44 -4.48 -45.84
N GLU A 409 11.64 -4.08 -45.37
CA GLU A 409 12.75 -5.01 -45.19
C GLU A 409 12.49 -6.05 -44.10
N PHE A 410 11.82 -5.66 -43.01
CA PHE A 410 11.50 -6.56 -41.90
C PHE A 410 10.61 -7.72 -42.35
N VAL A 411 9.59 -7.46 -43.18
CA VAL A 411 8.68 -8.48 -43.75
C VAL A 411 9.46 -9.55 -44.51
N ASP A 412 10.50 -9.14 -45.27
CA ASP A 412 11.32 -10.08 -46.05
C ASP A 412 12.31 -10.89 -45.18
N ARG A 413 12.70 -10.36 -44.01
CA ARG A 413 13.71 -10.94 -43.12
C ARG A 413 13.14 -11.82 -42.00
N THR A 414 11.90 -11.53 -41.55
CA THR A 414 11.34 -12.24 -40.39
C THR A 414 10.83 -13.62 -40.76
N ASP A 415 11.21 -14.62 -39.92
CA ASP A 415 10.69 -15.98 -40.03
C ASP A 415 9.38 -16.17 -39.23
N ASP A 416 9.06 -15.21 -38.31
CA ASP A 416 7.82 -15.22 -37.52
C ASP A 416 6.60 -14.80 -38.39
N GLU A 417 5.66 -15.72 -38.56
CA GLU A 417 4.47 -15.48 -39.40
C GLU A 417 3.53 -14.43 -38.79
N GLY A 418 3.37 -14.43 -37.45
CA GLY A 418 2.52 -13.45 -36.74
C GLY A 418 3.10 -12.02 -36.80
N LEU A 419 4.40 -11.87 -36.64
CA LEU A 419 5.06 -10.58 -36.82
C LEU A 419 5.05 -10.13 -38.26
N ARG A 420 5.17 -11.04 -39.24
CA ARG A 420 5.04 -10.73 -40.66
C ARG A 420 3.68 -10.20 -40.99
N GLU A 421 2.60 -10.81 -40.50
CA GLU A 421 1.22 -10.34 -40.69
C GLU A 421 1.00 -8.97 -40.06
N SER A 422 1.52 -8.75 -38.85
CA SER A 422 1.46 -7.47 -38.12
C SER A 422 2.19 -6.36 -38.90
N ALA A 423 3.37 -6.65 -39.47
CA ALA A 423 4.14 -5.72 -40.27
C ALA A 423 3.43 -5.39 -41.60
N PHE A 424 2.81 -6.38 -42.29
CA PHE A 424 1.96 -6.11 -43.45
C PHE A 424 0.77 -5.22 -43.13
N SER A 425 0.13 -5.44 -41.97
CA SER A 425 -0.97 -4.60 -41.52
C SER A 425 -0.50 -3.15 -41.26
N ALA A 426 0.67 -2.96 -40.66
CA ALA A 426 1.28 -1.65 -40.43
C ALA A 426 1.60 -0.94 -41.76
N LEU A 427 2.29 -1.63 -42.69
CA LEU A 427 2.61 -1.12 -44.02
C LEU A 427 1.35 -0.71 -44.81
N SER A 428 0.28 -1.50 -44.74
CA SER A 428 -0.98 -1.15 -45.40
C SER A 428 -1.56 0.16 -44.91
N LYS A 429 -1.45 0.43 -43.60
CA LYS A 429 -1.92 1.70 -42.98
C LYS A 429 -1.03 2.88 -43.38
N LEU A 430 0.28 2.66 -43.53
CA LEU A 430 1.24 3.67 -43.96
C LEU A 430 1.17 3.94 -45.48
N GLY A 431 0.27 3.28 -46.23
CA GLY A 431 0.13 3.47 -47.65
C GLY A 431 1.19 2.73 -48.51
N GLY A 432 1.94 1.79 -47.89
CA GLY A 432 3.06 1.10 -48.53
C GLY A 432 2.71 -0.04 -49.51
N LEU A 433 1.46 -0.47 -49.59
CA LEU A 433 1.01 -1.58 -50.48
C LEU A 433 0.18 -1.11 -51.69
N GLY A 434 0.08 0.18 -51.94
CA GLY A 434 -0.76 0.78 -53.00
C GLY A 434 -0.03 1.32 -54.22
N GLY A 435 1.16 0.78 -54.58
CA GLY A 435 1.98 1.33 -55.66
C GLY A 435 2.42 0.31 -56.75
N GLY A 436 1.75 -0.83 -56.90
CA GLY A 436 2.02 -1.83 -57.93
C GLY A 436 0.91 -1.94 -58.98
N GLY A 437 0.41 -0.82 -59.50
CA GLY A 437 -0.46 -0.77 -60.67
C GLY A 437 0.40 -0.42 -61.88
N GLY A 438 0.87 -1.45 -62.59
CA GLY A 438 1.61 -1.32 -63.81
C GLY A 438 0.70 -0.93 -65.02
N PRO A 439 1.24 -0.91 -66.19
CA PRO A 439 1.05 -0.02 -67.31
C PRO A 439 -0.30 -0.04 -67.97
#